data_d4849b5c989e5b37b6aa0056c5a0e368
#
_entry.id   d4849b5c989e5b37b6aa0056c5a0e368
#
_cell.length_a   1.000
_cell.length_b   1.000
_cell.length_c   1.000
_cell.angle_alpha   90.00
_cell.angle_beta   90.00
_cell.angle_gamma   90.00
#
_symmetry.space_group_name_H-M   'P 1'
#
loop_
_entity.id
_entity.type
_entity.pdbx_description
1 polymer ?
#
loop_
_entity_poly.entity_id
_entity_poly.type
_entity_poly.pdbx_seq_one_letter_code
_entity_poly.pdbx_strand_id
1 'polypeptide(L)'
;MANVVVVGSQWGDEGKGKIVDWLSEQADIVVRFQGGHNAGHTLVIDGVTYKLSLLPSGVVRPGKLSVIGNGVVLDPTALLGEIDRLAAQGVKVTPESLRIAENATLILPLHQELDAIRESGNATMRIGTTKRGIGPAYEDKVGRRAIRLMDLADLPSLAAKIERLMAHHNALRRGLGMDEINPKSIYDALAAVAPRVLPYMDSVWSLLDQKRREGKRILFEGAQGALLDVDHGTYPYVTSSNTVAAQAATGSGLGPSAIGYVLGICKAYTTRVGEGPFPTEQQNEVGRTLGERGREFGVVTGRPRRCGWFDAVLVRQTVRTSGIDGLALTKLDILDGFDEIQVCIGYRLDGREIDYLPASEHAQAKVEPIYETVAGWQEPTAKARSWADLPAQAIKYVRRVEELVGCPVTLLSTSPEREDTILMQNPFET
;
A
#
# COMPACT_ATOMS: atom_id res chain seq x y z
N MET A 1 2.56 -24.26 -7.87
CA MET A 1 2.30 -22.88 -8.37
C MET A 1 2.42 -21.93 -7.20
N ALA A 2 3.26 -20.91 -7.33
CA ALA A 2 3.50 -19.97 -6.24
C ALA A 2 2.35 -18.97 -6.12
N ASN A 3 1.94 -18.65 -4.89
CA ASN A 3 1.20 -17.43 -4.62
C ASN A 3 2.18 -16.25 -4.69
N VAL A 4 1.69 -15.09 -5.05
CA VAL A 4 2.52 -13.88 -5.16
C VAL A 4 2.03 -12.82 -4.19
N VAL A 5 2.95 -12.26 -3.39
CA VAL A 5 2.69 -11.12 -2.53
C VAL A 5 3.37 -9.89 -3.13
N VAL A 6 2.61 -8.83 -3.37
CA VAL A 6 3.13 -7.55 -3.86
C VAL A 6 3.16 -6.54 -2.73
N VAL A 7 4.34 -6.00 -2.43
CA VAL A 7 4.54 -4.95 -1.43
C VAL A 7 5.30 -3.76 -2.03
N GLY A 8 5.05 -2.56 -1.53
CA GLY A 8 5.90 -1.42 -1.82
C GLY A 8 7.19 -1.49 -1.00
N SER A 9 8.34 -1.24 -1.61
CA SER A 9 9.65 -1.33 -0.94
C SER A 9 10.15 0.03 -0.42
N GLN A 10 9.37 1.10 -0.61
CA GLN A 10 9.69 2.46 -0.20
C GLN A 10 8.54 3.04 0.65
N TRP A 11 8.22 4.33 0.52
CA TRP A 11 7.13 5.01 1.26
C TRP A 11 5.79 5.03 0.53
N GLY A 12 5.48 4.03 -0.29
CA GLY A 12 4.29 4.02 -1.11
C GLY A 12 4.47 4.77 -2.43
N ASP A 13 3.42 4.77 -3.26
CA ASP A 13 3.41 5.43 -4.57
C ASP A 13 4.48 4.94 -5.57
N GLU A 14 5.01 3.73 -5.37
CA GLU A 14 6.04 3.11 -6.22
C GLU A 14 5.51 2.68 -7.60
N GLY A 15 4.24 2.91 -7.90
CA GLY A 15 3.64 2.45 -9.16
C GLY A 15 3.09 1.03 -9.10
N LYS A 16 2.75 0.55 -7.89
CA LYS A 16 2.18 -0.79 -7.66
C LYS A 16 0.99 -1.10 -8.58
N GLY A 17 0.12 -0.12 -8.85
CA GLY A 17 -1.10 -0.34 -9.63
C GLY A 17 -0.84 -0.99 -10.99
N LYS A 18 0.15 -0.53 -11.75
CA LYS A 18 0.54 -1.10 -13.05
C LYS A 18 0.96 -2.57 -12.92
N ILE A 19 1.82 -2.87 -11.96
CA ILE A 19 2.38 -4.22 -11.76
C ILE A 19 1.31 -5.18 -11.23
N VAL A 20 0.49 -4.72 -10.28
CA VAL A 20 -0.63 -5.52 -9.77
C VAL A 20 -1.66 -5.78 -10.87
N ASP A 21 -1.96 -4.80 -11.72
CA ASP A 21 -2.84 -5.00 -12.86
C ASP A 21 -2.31 -6.07 -13.81
N TRP A 22 -1.02 -6.01 -14.15
CA TRP A 22 -0.38 -7.01 -14.98
C TRP A 22 -0.42 -8.41 -14.35
N LEU A 23 -0.11 -8.53 -13.05
CA LEU A 23 -0.15 -9.80 -12.31
C LEU A 23 -1.58 -10.31 -12.11
N SER A 24 -2.56 -9.42 -11.93
CA SER A 24 -3.96 -9.80 -11.71
C SER A 24 -4.58 -10.56 -12.89
N GLU A 25 -4.06 -10.36 -14.09
CA GLU A 25 -4.47 -11.13 -15.26
C GLU A 25 -4.11 -12.60 -15.14
N GLN A 26 -2.97 -12.91 -14.55
CA GLN A 26 -2.48 -14.27 -14.36
C GLN A 26 -3.02 -14.94 -13.10
N ALA A 27 -3.48 -14.16 -12.11
CA ALA A 27 -4.07 -14.67 -10.87
C ALA A 27 -5.50 -15.14 -11.07
N ASP A 28 -5.93 -16.13 -10.30
CA ASP A 28 -7.35 -16.53 -10.19
C ASP A 28 -8.05 -15.69 -9.12
N ILE A 29 -7.31 -15.30 -8.08
CA ILE A 29 -7.83 -14.58 -6.90
C ILE A 29 -6.91 -13.41 -6.57
N VAL A 30 -7.49 -12.24 -6.27
CA VAL A 30 -6.76 -11.05 -5.82
C VAL A 30 -7.23 -10.66 -4.42
N VAL A 31 -6.30 -10.59 -3.46
CA VAL A 31 -6.59 -10.39 -2.04
C VAL A 31 -5.99 -9.08 -1.53
N ARG A 32 -6.82 -8.17 -1.03
CA ARG A 32 -6.38 -7.05 -0.19
C ARG A 32 -6.29 -7.54 1.26
N PHE A 33 -5.13 -7.40 1.88
CA PHE A 33 -4.86 -8.01 3.18
C PHE A 33 -4.59 -6.99 4.32
N GLN A 34 -4.46 -5.70 4.01
CA GLN A 34 -4.22 -4.65 5.01
C GLN A 34 -4.62 -3.26 4.48
N GLY A 35 -4.60 -2.24 5.36
CA GLY A 35 -4.97 -0.86 5.04
C GLY A 35 -6.48 -0.70 5.01
N GLY A 36 -6.94 0.24 4.23
CA GLY A 36 -8.36 0.56 4.02
C GLY A 36 -8.52 1.37 2.74
N HIS A 37 -9.53 2.23 2.69
CA HIS A 37 -9.81 3.08 1.52
C HIS A 37 -8.93 4.34 1.44
N ASN A 38 -7.85 4.40 2.22
CA ASN A 38 -6.85 5.47 2.18
C ASN A 38 -5.82 5.32 1.04
N ALA A 39 -5.71 4.13 0.43
CA ALA A 39 -4.77 3.83 -0.65
C ALA A 39 -5.53 3.74 -1.98
N GLY A 40 -5.56 4.85 -2.72
CA GLY A 40 -6.12 4.85 -4.07
C GLY A 40 -5.12 4.34 -5.11
N HIS A 41 -5.60 3.55 -6.07
CA HIS A 41 -4.84 3.19 -7.26
C HIS A 41 -5.71 3.30 -8.51
N THR A 42 -5.07 3.55 -9.63
CA THR A 42 -5.74 3.72 -10.92
C THR A 42 -5.32 2.58 -11.84
N LEU A 43 -6.31 1.96 -12.48
CA LEU A 43 -6.14 0.95 -13.50
C LEU A 43 -6.64 1.51 -14.82
N VAL A 44 -5.96 1.18 -15.92
CA VAL A 44 -6.42 1.48 -17.28
C VAL A 44 -6.55 0.17 -18.04
N ILE A 45 -7.77 -0.21 -18.37
CA ILE A 45 -8.07 -1.47 -19.08
C ILE A 45 -8.89 -1.11 -20.30
N ASP A 46 -8.41 -1.48 -21.47
CA ASP A 46 -9.06 -1.21 -22.78
C ASP A 46 -9.45 0.28 -22.95
N GLY A 47 -8.57 1.19 -22.49
CA GLY A 47 -8.78 2.63 -22.56
C GLY A 47 -9.73 3.21 -21.49
N VAL A 48 -10.34 2.35 -20.66
CA VAL A 48 -11.21 2.78 -19.55
C VAL A 48 -10.41 2.91 -18.27
N THR A 49 -10.57 4.04 -17.61
CA THR A 49 -9.88 4.33 -16.33
C THR A 49 -10.76 3.97 -15.13
N TYR A 50 -10.28 3.06 -14.29
CA TYR A 50 -10.91 2.67 -13.04
C TYR A 50 -10.10 3.22 -11.85
N LYS A 51 -10.76 3.94 -10.96
CA LYS A 51 -10.15 4.45 -9.71
C LYS A 51 -10.66 3.62 -8.54
N LEU A 52 -9.80 2.78 -8.00
CA LEU A 52 -10.08 1.90 -6.86
C LEU A 52 -9.40 2.43 -5.60
N SER A 53 -10.04 2.22 -4.46
CA SER A 53 -9.50 2.59 -3.16
C SER A 53 -9.51 1.40 -2.19
N LEU A 54 -10.64 0.71 -2.08
CA LEU A 54 -10.85 -0.40 -1.17
C LEU A 54 -10.92 -1.74 -1.89
N LEU A 55 -11.57 -1.76 -3.05
CA LEU A 55 -11.73 -2.98 -3.85
C LEU A 55 -10.38 -3.46 -4.42
N PRO A 56 -10.13 -4.79 -4.41
CA PRO A 56 -8.95 -5.35 -5.05
C PRO A 56 -8.93 -5.11 -6.56
N SER A 57 -7.74 -5.05 -7.15
CA SER A 57 -7.55 -4.80 -8.59
C SER A 57 -8.25 -5.84 -9.49
N GLY A 58 -8.46 -7.05 -9.00
CA GLY A 58 -9.16 -8.11 -9.75
C GLY A 58 -10.63 -7.84 -10.04
N VAL A 59 -11.26 -6.92 -9.30
CA VAL A 59 -12.72 -6.68 -9.39
C VAL A 59 -13.19 -6.22 -10.77
N VAL A 60 -12.32 -5.54 -11.52
CA VAL A 60 -12.61 -5.05 -12.88
C VAL A 60 -12.31 -6.08 -13.97
N ARG A 61 -11.88 -7.29 -13.60
CA ARG A 61 -11.52 -8.36 -14.54
C ARG A 61 -12.52 -9.50 -14.48
N PRO A 62 -13.18 -9.85 -15.60
CA PRO A 62 -14.13 -10.95 -15.61
C PRO A 62 -13.51 -12.28 -15.17
N GLY A 63 -14.28 -13.07 -14.42
CA GLY A 63 -13.88 -14.41 -13.98
C GLY A 63 -12.87 -14.46 -12.84
N LYS A 64 -12.46 -13.33 -12.27
CA LYS A 64 -11.58 -13.27 -11.11
C LYS A 64 -12.38 -13.15 -9.82
N LEU A 65 -11.90 -13.80 -8.76
CA LEU A 65 -12.41 -13.61 -7.41
C LEU A 65 -11.58 -12.53 -6.71
N SER A 66 -12.23 -11.51 -6.23
CA SER A 66 -11.64 -10.46 -5.38
C SER A 66 -11.98 -10.72 -3.93
N VAL A 67 -11.00 -10.53 -3.03
CA VAL A 67 -11.17 -10.81 -1.61
C VAL A 67 -10.64 -9.65 -0.77
N ILE A 68 -11.44 -9.21 0.20
CA ILE A 68 -11.01 -8.29 1.25
C ILE A 68 -10.79 -9.11 2.53
N GLY A 69 -9.52 -9.21 2.95
CA GLY A 69 -9.11 -9.98 4.12
C GLY A 69 -9.41 -9.27 5.46
N ASN A 70 -9.28 -10.00 6.52
CA ASN A 70 -9.51 -9.53 7.90
C ASN A 70 -8.50 -8.49 8.39
N GLY A 71 -7.38 -8.34 7.70
CA GLY A 71 -6.40 -7.30 8.01
C GLY A 71 -6.81 -5.91 7.54
N VAL A 72 -7.77 -5.80 6.63
CA VAL A 72 -8.32 -4.53 6.15
C VAL A 72 -9.28 -3.93 7.18
N VAL A 73 -9.26 -2.61 7.33
CA VAL A 73 -10.33 -1.86 8.01
C VAL A 73 -11.28 -1.31 6.94
N LEU A 74 -12.55 -1.67 7.06
CA LEU A 74 -13.58 -1.54 6.03
C LEU A 74 -14.56 -0.42 6.36
N ASP A 75 -14.61 0.62 5.56
CA ASP A 75 -15.74 1.56 5.58
C ASP A 75 -16.87 1.03 4.69
N PRO A 76 -18.02 0.60 5.27
CA PRO A 76 -19.09 0.01 4.48
C PRO A 76 -19.75 1.00 3.52
N THR A 77 -19.81 2.27 3.86
CA THR A 77 -20.37 3.32 2.99
C THR A 77 -19.43 3.60 1.81
N ALA A 78 -18.12 3.70 2.07
CA ALA A 78 -17.12 3.88 1.02
C ALA A 78 -17.10 2.67 0.06
N LEU A 79 -17.19 1.44 0.59
CA LEU A 79 -17.29 0.21 -0.20
C LEU A 79 -18.48 0.25 -1.15
N LEU A 80 -19.68 0.53 -0.64
CA LEU A 80 -20.90 0.57 -1.45
C LEU A 80 -20.84 1.68 -2.50
N GLY A 81 -20.30 2.86 -2.16
CA GLY A 81 -20.09 3.94 -3.10
C GLY A 81 -19.08 3.58 -4.21
N GLU A 82 -18.07 2.76 -3.90
CA GLU A 82 -17.11 2.27 -4.90
C GLU A 82 -17.75 1.23 -5.82
N ILE A 83 -18.55 0.31 -5.28
CA ILE A 83 -19.34 -0.67 -6.05
C ILE A 83 -20.33 0.05 -7.00
N ASP A 84 -21.06 1.06 -6.51
CA ASP A 84 -22.01 1.82 -7.31
C ASP A 84 -21.32 2.59 -8.46
N ARG A 85 -20.13 3.15 -8.21
CA ARG A 85 -19.33 3.81 -9.28
C ARG A 85 -18.88 2.82 -10.35
N LEU A 86 -18.44 1.63 -9.96
CA LEU A 86 -18.06 0.58 -10.91
C LEU A 86 -19.26 0.09 -11.72
N ALA A 87 -20.43 -0.05 -11.09
CA ALA A 87 -21.66 -0.42 -11.77
C ALA A 87 -22.04 0.62 -12.84
N ALA A 88 -21.87 1.91 -12.56
CA ALA A 88 -22.08 3.00 -13.53
C ALA A 88 -21.09 2.95 -14.71
N GLN A 89 -19.93 2.30 -14.53
CA GLN A 89 -18.93 2.06 -15.59
C GLN A 89 -19.11 0.68 -16.25
N GLY A 90 -20.21 -0.03 -15.97
CA GLY A 90 -20.51 -1.34 -16.57
C GLY A 90 -19.87 -2.54 -15.87
N VAL A 91 -19.19 -2.36 -14.75
CA VAL A 91 -18.60 -3.45 -13.98
C VAL A 91 -19.55 -3.89 -12.87
N LYS A 92 -20.09 -5.11 -13.00
CA LYS A 92 -21.00 -5.69 -12.01
C LYS A 92 -20.22 -6.42 -10.92
N VAL A 93 -20.24 -5.89 -9.70
CA VAL A 93 -19.66 -6.53 -8.52
C VAL A 93 -20.74 -7.33 -7.79
N THR A 94 -20.53 -8.64 -7.67
CA THR A 94 -21.51 -9.57 -7.04
C THR A 94 -20.84 -10.41 -5.96
N PRO A 95 -21.60 -11.08 -5.10
CA PRO A 95 -21.04 -12.00 -4.11
C PRO A 95 -20.16 -13.13 -4.72
N GLU A 96 -20.36 -13.49 -5.97
CA GLU A 96 -19.53 -14.48 -6.68
C GLU A 96 -18.17 -13.91 -7.09
N SER A 97 -18.07 -12.58 -7.30
CA SER A 97 -16.85 -11.89 -7.73
C SER A 97 -16.13 -11.16 -6.60
N LEU A 98 -16.81 -10.93 -5.45
CA LEU A 98 -16.23 -10.27 -4.27
C LEU A 98 -16.60 -11.02 -2.99
N ARG A 99 -15.62 -11.31 -2.15
CA ARG A 99 -15.83 -11.81 -0.79
C ARG A 99 -15.08 -10.94 0.22
N ILE A 100 -15.67 -10.79 1.40
CA ILE A 100 -15.17 -9.95 2.48
C ILE A 100 -15.13 -10.78 3.76
N ALA A 101 -13.99 -10.75 4.46
CA ALA A 101 -13.80 -11.49 5.69
C ALA A 101 -14.85 -11.07 6.74
N GLU A 102 -15.57 -12.05 7.28
CA GLU A 102 -16.58 -11.87 8.32
C GLU A 102 -16.03 -11.12 9.54
N ASN A 103 -14.75 -11.31 9.86
CA ASN A 103 -14.06 -10.69 10.98
C ASN A 103 -13.30 -9.40 10.61
N ALA A 104 -13.52 -8.81 9.44
CA ALA A 104 -13.00 -7.50 9.07
C ALA A 104 -13.56 -6.40 9.98
N THR A 105 -12.69 -5.51 10.46
CA THR A 105 -13.08 -4.38 11.33
C THR A 105 -13.72 -3.28 10.51
N LEU A 106 -14.84 -2.72 10.99
CA LEU A 106 -15.52 -1.61 10.33
C LEU A 106 -14.98 -0.26 10.76
N ILE A 107 -14.81 0.63 9.78
CA ILE A 107 -14.62 2.05 10.01
C ILE A 107 -16.00 2.69 10.18
N LEU A 108 -16.15 3.47 11.24
CA LEU A 108 -17.35 4.21 11.58
C LEU A 108 -17.14 5.71 11.40
N PRO A 109 -18.20 6.52 11.24
CA PRO A 109 -18.06 7.98 11.11
C PRO A 109 -17.24 8.63 12.24
N LEU A 110 -17.39 8.13 13.48
CA LEU A 110 -16.62 8.61 14.64
C LEU A 110 -15.11 8.43 14.47
N HIS A 111 -14.64 7.41 13.75
CA HIS A 111 -13.23 7.20 13.46
C HIS A 111 -12.67 8.27 12.53
N GLN A 112 -13.44 8.64 11.50
CA GLN A 112 -13.06 9.69 10.55
C GLN A 112 -13.01 11.06 11.25
N GLU A 113 -13.98 11.35 12.11
CA GLU A 113 -14.02 12.56 12.92
C GLU A 113 -12.81 12.67 13.86
N LEU A 114 -12.49 11.59 14.57
CA LEU A 114 -11.35 11.53 15.48
C LEU A 114 -10.01 11.71 14.74
N ASP A 115 -9.86 11.08 13.57
CA ASP A 115 -8.69 11.22 12.70
C ASP A 115 -8.54 12.69 12.23
N ALA A 116 -9.63 13.32 11.80
CA ALA A 116 -9.65 14.72 11.40
C ALA A 116 -9.26 15.68 12.54
N ILE A 117 -9.73 15.41 13.76
CA ILE A 117 -9.42 16.22 14.96
C ILE A 117 -7.91 16.13 15.27
N ARG A 118 -7.34 14.94 15.27
CA ARG A 118 -5.91 14.71 15.53
C ARG A 118 -5.04 15.45 14.51
N GLU A 119 -5.44 15.44 13.24
CA GLU A 119 -4.73 16.15 12.17
C GLU A 119 -4.96 17.67 12.17
N SER A 120 -5.96 18.20 12.88
CA SER A 120 -6.20 19.64 13.03
C SER A 120 -5.48 20.25 14.25
N GLY A 121 -4.92 19.42 15.14
CA GLY A 121 -4.20 19.82 16.33
C GLY A 121 -2.87 20.53 16.05
N ASN A 122 -2.06 20.73 17.11
CA ASN A 122 -0.74 21.36 17.02
C ASN A 122 0.16 20.67 16.00
N ALA A 123 0.98 21.45 15.29
CA ALA A 123 1.88 20.97 14.23
C ALA A 123 2.77 19.79 14.66
N THR A 124 3.15 19.72 15.93
CA THR A 124 3.97 18.64 16.51
C THR A 124 3.27 17.28 16.64
N MET A 125 1.94 17.23 16.45
CA MET A 125 1.15 16.00 16.56
C MET A 125 0.64 15.49 15.20
N ARG A 126 0.94 16.20 14.12
CA ARG A 126 0.47 15.84 12.77
C ARG A 126 1.34 14.74 12.19
N ILE A 127 0.69 13.69 11.68
CA ILE A 127 1.33 12.57 10.97
C ILE A 127 1.17 12.75 9.46
N GLY A 128 0.16 13.52 9.02
CA GLY A 128 -0.17 13.71 7.61
C GLY A 128 -1.14 12.65 7.10
N THR A 129 -2.09 12.22 7.93
CA THR A 129 -3.08 11.17 7.57
C THR A 129 -4.03 11.65 6.48
N THR A 130 -4.74 10.70 5.89
CA THR A 130 -5.79 10.97 4.89
C THR A 130 -7.14 11.37 5.52
N LYS A 131 -7.25 11.42 6.83
CA LYS A 131 -8.47 11.69 7.62
C LYS A 131 -9.62 10.72 7.30
N ARG A 132 -9.28 9.47 7.01
CA ARG A 132 -10.23 8.42 6.64
C ARG A 132 -10.59 7.47 7.80
N GLY A 133 -10.10 7.76 9.00
CA GLY A 133 -10.39 6.98 10.20
C GLY A 133 -9.66 5.64 10.29
N ILE A 134 -8.61 5.46 9.50
CA ILE A 134 -7.85 4.20 9.44
C ILE A 134 -7.19 3.90 10.79
N GLY A 135 -6.43 4.85 11.34
CA GLY A 135 -5.75 4.71 12.63
C GLY A 135 -6.71 4.41 13.77
N PRO A 136 -7.73 5.25 14.01
CA PRO A 136 -8.72 5.00 15.05
C PRO A 136 -9.45 3.65 14.94
N ALA A 137 -9.72 3.15 13.72
CA ALA A 137 -10.31 1.83 13.54
C ALA A 137 -9.36 0.70 13.93
N TYR A 138 -8.06 0.81 13.62
CA TYR A 138 -7.04 -0.13 14.09
C TYR A 138 -6.85 -0.06 15.61
N GLU A 139 -6.90 1.13 16.23
CA GLU A 139 -6.90 1.28 17.69
C GLU A 139 -8.06 0.51 18.33
N ASP A 140 -9.26 0.63 17.79
CA ASP A 140 -10.41 -0.10 18.29
C ASP A 140 -10.29 -1.61 18.09
N LYS A 141 -9.70 -2.04 16.97
CA LYS A 141 -9.41 -3.46 16.71
C LYS A 141 -8.51 -4.04 17.80
N VAL A 142 -7.36 -3.44 18.06
CA VAL A 142 -6.42 -3.93 19.09
C VAL A 142 -6.92 -3.67 20.50
N GLY A 143 -7.74 -2.62 20.70
CA GLY A 143 -8.49 -2.32 21.93
C GLY A 143 -9.64 -3.27 22.22
N ARG A 144 -9.94 -4.20 21.30
CA ARG A 144 -10.97 -5.25 21.43
C ARG A 144 -12.39 -4.70 21.64
N ARG A 145 -12.69 -3.53 21.04
CA ARG A 145 -14.01 -2.86 21.07
C ARG A 145 -14.58 -2.60 19.68
N ALA A 146 -13.84 -2.92 18.62
CA ALA A 146 -14.26 -2.70 17.25
C ALA A 146 -15.54 -3.47 16.91
N ILE A 147 -16.35 -2.87 16.04
CA ILE A 147 -17.44 -3.55 15.35
C ILE A 147 -16.84 -4.25 14.12
N ARG A 148 -17.21 -5.51 13.90
CA ARG A 148 -16.78 -6.33 12.76
C ARG A 148 -17.93 -6.55 11.80
N LEU A 149 -17.62 -6.95 10.57
CA LEU A 149 -18.65 -7.19 9.54
C LEU A 149 -19.70 -8.19 10.00
N MET A 150 -19.31 -9.31 10.64
CA MET A 150 -20.21 -10.33 11.16
C MET A 150 -21.20 -9.80 12.20
N ASP A 151 -20.86 -8.72 12.90
CA ASP A 151 -21.75 -8.14 13.92
C ASP A 151 -23.03 -7.54 13.31
N LEU A 152 -22.98 -7.19 12.02
CA LEU A 152 -24.15 -6.70 11.29
C LEU A 152 -25.23 -7.78 11.06
N ALA A 153 -24.87 -9.05 11.18
CA ALA A 153 -25.81 -10.16 11.01
C ALA A 153 -26.68 -10.42 12.27
N ASP A 154 -26.28 -9.88 13.43
CA ASP A 154 -26.98 -10.02 14.71
C ASP A 154 -27.26 -8.63 15.31
N LEU A 155 -28.34 -8.00 14.88
CA LEU A 155 -28.73 -6.66 15.28
C LEU A 155 -28.91 -6.47 16.80
N PRO A 156 -29.49 -7.43 17.56
CA PRO A 156 -29.55 -7.33 19.02
C PRO A 156 -28.18 -7.27 19.69
N SER A 157 -27.26 -8.14 19.31
CA SER A 157 -25.87 -8.12 19.82
C SER A 157 -25.10 -6.88 19.36
N LEU A 158 -25.37 -6.40 18.15
CA LEU A 158 -24.76 -5.18 17.61
C LEU A 158 -25.03 -3.96 18.50
N ALA A 159 -26.28 -3.79 18.98
CA ALA A 159 -26.66 -2.68 19.86
C ALA A 159 -25.77 -2.65 21.13
N ALA A 160 -25.62 -3.79 21.81
CA ALA A 160 -24.81 -3.90 23.02
C ALA A 160 -23.32 -3.63 22.76
N LYS A 161 -22.78 -4.05 21.60
CA LYS A 161 -21.39 -3.77 21.20
C LYS A 161 -21.18 -2.29 20.92
N ILE A 162 -22.14 -1.61 20.28
CA ILE A 162 -22.10 -0.17 20.02
C ILE A 162 -22.14 0.61 21.34
N GLU A 163 -22.99 0.24 22.29
CA GLU A 163 -23.01 0.87 23.62
C GLU A 163 -21.64 0.79 24.30
N ARG A 164 -21.01 -0.38 24.28
CA ARG A 164 -19.66 -0.58 24.83
C ARG A 164 -18.60 0.26 24.11
N LEU A 165 -18.64 0.33 22.77
CA LEU A 165 -17.75 1.17 21.97
C LEU A 165 -17.94 2.64 22.33
N MET A 166 -19.19 3.09 22.38
CA MET A 166 -19.52 4.50 22.62
C MET A 166 -19.24 4.94 24.06
N ALA A 167 -19.29 4.06 25.04
CA ALA A 167 -18.84 4.38 26.40
C ALA A 167 -17.38 4.86 26.42
N HIS A 168 -16.51 4.22 25.64
CA HIS A 168 -15.10 4.64 25.48
C HIS A 168 -14.99 5.95 24.70
N HIS A 169 -15.60 6.02 23.53
CA HIS A 169 -15.45 7.20 22.67
C HIS A 169 -16.12 8.45 23.25
N ASN A 170 -17.26 8.32 23.91
CA ASN A 170 -17.91 9.45 24.57
C ASN A 170 -17.12 9.96 25.78
N ALA A 171 -16.43 9.07 26.52
CA ALA A 171 -15.49 9.50 27.56
C ALA A 171 -14.32 10.31 26.98
N LEU A 172 -13.75 9.88 25.86
CA LEU A 172 -12.71 10.62 25.13
C LEU A 172 -13.24 11.97 24.62
N ARG A 173 -14.42 11.99 24.03
CA ARG A 173 -15.08 13.19 23.48
C ARG A 173 -15.31 14.23 24.58
N ARG A 174 -15.82 13.84 25.76
CA ARG A 174 -15.94 14.74 26.92
C ARG A 174 -14.60 15.35 27.33
N GLY A 175 -13.55 14.53 27.36
CA GLY A 175 -12.18 15.00 27.67
C GLY A 175 -11.64 16.01 26.65
N LEU A 176 -12.08 15.93 25.40
CA LEU A 176 -11.73 16.85 24.31
C LEU A 176 -12.69 18.06 24.21
N GLY A 177 -13.69 18.17 25.09
CA GLY A 177 -14.69 19.24 25.03
C GLY A 177 -15.67 19.13 23.86
N MET A 178 -15.92 17.91 23.38
CA MET A 178 -16.81 17.62 22.27
C MET A 178 -18.15 17.04 22.76
N ASP A 179 -19.18 17.23 21.95
CA ASP A 179 -20.48 16.63 22.21
C ASP A 179 -20.42 15.10 22.11
N GLU A 180 -21.18 14.42 22.95
CA GLU A 180 -21.35 12.97 22.89
C GLU A 180 -22.14 12.54 21.65
N ILE A 181 -21.76 11.39 21.10
CA ILE A 181 -22.53 10.77 20.01
C ILE A 181 -23.56 9.82 20.62
N ASN A 182 -24.80 9.91 20.16
CA ASN A 182 -25.84 8.96 20.55
C ASN A 182 -25.54 7.59 19.89
N PRO A 183 -25.37 6.51 20.69
CA PRO A 183 -25.13 5.17 20.18
C PRO A 183 -26.15 4.72 19.12
N LYS A 184 -27.39 5.15 19.26
CA LYS A 184 -28.46 4.83 18.32
C LYS A 184 -28.17 5.32 16.90
N SER A 185 -27.53 6.48 16.75
CA SER A 185 -27.19 7.01 15.41
C SER A 185 -26.18 6.11 14.68
N ILE A 186 -25.24 5.52 15.39
CA ILE A 186 -24.27 4.56 14.83
C ILE A 186 -24.98 3.26 14.47
N TYR A 187 -25.86 2.78 15.35
CA TYR A 187 -26.66 1.59 15.08
C TYR A 187 -27.53 1.75 13.83
N ASP A 188 -28.29 2.84 13.73
CA ASP A 188 -29.17 3.09 12.59
C ASP A 188 -28.38 3.17 11.26
N ALA A 189 -27.22 3.81 11.28
CA ALA A 189 -26.34 3.91 10.10
C ALA A 189 -25.83 2.52 9.66
N LEU A 190 -25.42 1.68 10.60
CA LEU A 190 -24.95 0.32 10.31
C LEU A 190 -26.09 -0.60 9.86
N ALA A 191 -27.25 -0.54 10.51
CA ALA A 191 -28.42 -1.31 10.13
C ALA A 191 -28.91 -0.98 8.71
N ALA A 192 -28.77 0.28 8.28
CA ALA A 192 -29.15 0.72 6.94
C ALA A 192 -28.26 0.13 5.84
N VAL A 193 -26.96 -0.03 6.09
CA VAL A 193 -26.00 -0.57 5.08
C VAL A 193 -25.88 -2.09 5.12
N ALA A 194 -26.24 -2.73 6.25
CA ALA A 194 -26.10 -4.16 6.48
C ALA A 194 -26.70 -5.04 5.35
N PRO A 195 -27.93 -4.82 4.86
CA PRO A 195 -28.53 -5.67 3.81
C PRO A 195 -27.74 -5.66 2.49
N ARG A 196 -27.00 -4.57 2.21
CA ARG A 196 -26.18 -4.45 0.98
C ARG A 196 -24.78 -5.04 1.14
N VAL A 197 -24.23 -5.06 2.34
CA VAL A 197 -22.84 -5.50 2.60
C VAL A 197 -22.77 -6.97 3.00
N LEU A 198 -23.71 -7.46 3.80
CA LEU A 198 -23.75 -8.84 4.30
C LEU A 198 -23.69 -9.93 3.20
N PRO A 199 -24.28 -9.76 2.01
CA PRO A 199 -24.17 -10.77 0.95
C PRO A 199 -22.73 -11.08 0.52
N TYR A 200 -21.79 -10.14 0.72
CA TYR A 200 -20.37 -10.34 0.40
C TYR A 200 -19.59 -11.03 1.51
N MET A 201 -20.15 -11.15 2.71
CA MET A 201 -19.48 -11.73 3.88
C MET A 201 -19.18 -13.22 3.69
N ASP A 202 -17.95 -13.63 4.05
CA ASP A 202 -17.55 -15.04 3.97
C ASP A 202 -16.47 -15.35 5.03
N SER A 203 -16.29 -16.65 5.32
CA SER A 203 -15.17 -17.18 6.08
C SER A 203 -13.93 -17.24 5.19
N VAL A 204 -13.31 -16.07 4.97
CA VAL A 204 -12.25 -15.85 3.97
C VAL A 204 -11.05 -16.77 4.17
N TRP A 205 -10.63 -17.06 5.41
CA TRP A 205 -9.52 -17.97 5.66
C TRP A 205 -9.81 -19.39 5.12
N SER A 206 -11.05 -19.87 5.31
CA SER A 206 -11.49 -21.18 4.82
C SER A 206 -11.60 -21.19 3.29
N LEU A 207 -12.20 -20.16 2.72
CA LEU A 207 -12.31 -19.98 1.28
C LEU A 207 -10.93 -19.99 0.60
N LEU A 208 -9.99 -19.21 1.11
CA LEU A 208 -8.66 -19.10 0.52
C LEU A 208 -7.84 -20.38 0.69
N ASP A 209 -7.96 -21.08 1.83
CA ASP A 209 -7.29 -22.37 2.03
C ASP A 209 -7.83 -23.42 1.05
N GLN A 210 -9.15 -23.48 0.87
CA GLN A 210 -9.78 -24.34 -0.12
C GLN A 210 -9.24 -24.03 -1.54
N LYS A 211 -9.26 -22.77 -1.93
CA LYS A 211 -8.80 -22.34 -3.27
C LYS A 211 -7.33 -22.65 -3.50
N ARG A 212 -6.49 -22.49 -2.48
CA ARG A 212 -5.09 -22.87 -2.52
C ARG A 212 -4.90 -24.39 -2.75
N ARG A 213 -5.70 -25.22 -2.07
CA ARG A 213 -5.70 -26.69 -2.28
C ARG A 213 -6.20 -27.08 -3.68
N GLU A 214 -7.10 -26.31 -4.25
CA GLU A 214 -7.55 -26.44 -5.65
C GLU A 214 -6.47 -26.01 -6.67
N GLY A 215 -5.29 -25.57 -6.23
CA GLY A 215 -4.20 -25.12 -7.09
C GLY A 215 -4.43 -23.74 -7.74
N LYS A 216 -5.33 -22.92 -7.19
CA LYS A 216 -5.57 -21.57 -7.67
C LYS A 216 -4.42 -20.64 -7.33
N ARG A 217 -4.10 -19.75 -8.27
CA ARG A 217 -3.07 -18.72 -8.12
C ARG A 217 -3.65 -17.53 -7.36
N ILE A 218 -3.05 -17.19 -6.22
CA ILE A 218 -3.47 -16.09 -5.37
C ILE A 218 -2.46 -14.96 -5.46
N LEU A 219 -2.93 -13.76 -5.79
CA LEU A 219 -2.19 -12.52 -5.73
C LEU A 219 -2.60 -11.74 -4.48
N PHE A 220 -1.67 -11.53 -3.56
CA PHE A 220 -1.86 -10.68 -2.40
C PHE A 220 -1.41 -9.26 -2.73
N GLU A 221 -2.35 -8.34 -2.78
CA GLU A 221 -2.15 -6.94 -3.13
C GLU A 221 -1.96 -6.10 -1.87
N GLY A 222 -0.70 -5.68 -1.61
CA GLY A 222 -0.37 -4.76 -0.53
C GLY A 222 -0.71 -3.31 -0.87
N ALA A 223 -1.00 -2.54 0.16
CA ALA A 223 -1.18 -1.09 0.09
C ALA A 223 -0.02 -0.38 0.80
N GLN A 224 0.18 0.90 0.55
CA GLN A 224 1.27 1.73 1.09
C GLN A 224 2.66 1.17 0.68
N GLY A 225 3.65 1.25 1.57
CA GLY A 225 5.00 0.72 1.36
C GLY A 225 5.62 0.31 2.69
N ALA A 226 6.66 -0.53 2.64
CA ALA A 226 7.27 -1.13 3.82
C ALA A 226 7.88 -0.09 4.79
N LEU A 227 8.30 1.07 4.28
CA LEU A 227 8.79 2.17 5.13
C LEU A 227 7.65 2.95 5.84
N LEU A 228 6.39 2.62 5.53
CA LEU A 228 5.19 3.08 6.25
C LEU A 228 4.63 2.02 7.19
N ASP A 229 5.29 0.89 7.36
CA ASP A 229 4.89 -0.16 8.29
C ASP A 229 4.90 0.35 9.74
N VAL A 230 3.87 -0.01 10.52
CA VAL A 230 3.70 0.49 11.90
C VAL A 230 4.84 0.07 12.83
N ASP A 231 5.48 -1.07 12.57
CA ASP A 231 6.58 -1.60 13.40
C ASP A 231 7.96 -1.34 12.78
N HIS A 232 8.08 -1.50 11.45
CA HIS A 232 9.35 -1.48 10.73
C HIS A 232 9.61 -0.20 9.94
N GLY A 233 8.62 0.70 9.86
CA GLY A 233 8.71 1.96 9.13
C GLY A 233 9.35 3.09 9.93
N THR A 234 9.25 4.29 9.37
CA THR A 234 9.78 5.54 9.96
C THR A 234 8.81 6.13 10.98
N TYR A 235 8.57 5.38 12.06
CA TYR A 235 7.68 5.77 13.16
C TYR A 235 8.08 7.12 13.77
N PRO A 236 7.13 8.06 14.07
CA PRO A 236 5.66 7.88 14.03
C PRO A 236 5.02 8.17 12.67
N TYR A 237 5.78 8.54 11.65
CA TYR A 237 5.31 8.91 10.31
C TYR A 237 5.05 7.67 9.46
N VAL A 238 4.09 6.86 9.86
CA VAL A 238 3.73 5.55 9.30
C VAL A 238 2.22 5.40 9.17
N THR A 239 1.77 4.35 8.47
CA THR A 239 0.36 3.92 8.54
C THR A 239 0.11 3.08 9.80
N SER A 240 -1.14 2.81 10.13
CA SER A 240 -1.52 2.09 11.35
C SER A 240 -1.62 0.57 11.14
N SER A 241 -1.07 0.05 10.06
CA SER A 241 -1.04 -1.38 9.77
C SER A 241 0.36 -1.87 9.45
N ASN A 242 0.59 -3.17 9.59
CA ASN A 242 1.77 -3.79 8.99
C ASN A 242 1.60 -3.83 7.46
N THR A 243 2.66 -3.43 6.74
CA THR A 243 2.71 -3.36 5.28
C THR A 243 3.74 -4.31 4.68
N VAL A 244 4.54 -4.96 5.52
CA VAL A 244 5.48 -6.02 5.13
C VAL A 244 4.75 -7.27 4.65
N ALA A 245 5.40 -8.11 3.85
CA ALA A 245 4.76 -9.26 3.20
C ALA A 245 4.17 -10.29 4.18
N ALA A 246 4.74 -10.44 5.37
CA ALA A 246 4.21 -11.34 6.40
C ALA A 246 2.74 -11.06 6.78
N GLN A 247 2.30 -9.81 6.63
CA GLN A 247 0.92 -9.40 6.87
C GLN A 247 -0.08 -10.05 5.88
N ALA A 248 0.37 -10.50 4.71
CA ALA A 248 -0.48 -11.22 3.77
C ALA A 248 -1.06 -12.50 4.39
N ALA A 249 -0.28 -13.20 5.20
CA ALA A 249 -0.74 -14.39 5.93
C ALA A 249 -1.78 -14.01 7.00
N THR A 250 -1.40 -13.17 7.96
CA THR A 250 -2.28 -12.81 9.09
C THR A 250 -3.50 -12.00 8.65
N GLY A 251 -3.35 -11.14 7.64
CA GLY A 251 -4.41 -10.28 7.12
C GLY A 251 -5.41 -10.97 6.18
N SER A 252 -5.11 -12.18 5.71
CA SER A 252 -6.00 -13.04 4.95
C SER A 252 -6.50 -14.26 5.74
N GLY A 253 -5.88 -14.53 6.91
CA GLY A 253 -6.19 -15.68 7.75
C GLY A 253 -5.53 -16.97 7.31
N LEU A 254 -4.55 -16.92 6.41
CA LEU A 254 -3.75 -18.07 5.99
C LEU A 254 -2.51 -18.25 6.87
N GLY A 255 -1.95 -19.44 6.88
CA GLY A 255 -0.66 -19.68 7.51
C GLY A 255 0.51 -19.08 6.71
N PRO A 256 1.68 -18.83 7.32
CA PRO A 256 2.82 -18.21 6.64
C PRO A 256 3.34 -19.03 5.44
N SER A 257 3.15 -20.34 5.45
CA SER A 257 3.49 -21.22 4.31
C SER A 257 2.63 -21.00 3.05
N ALA A 258 1.57 -20.18 3.13
CA ALA A 258 0.77 -19.79 1.98
C ALA A 258 1.41 -18.64 1.19
N ILE A 259 2.38 -17.94 1.77
CA ILE A 259 3.19 -16.94 1.09
C ILE A 259 4.15 -17.67 0.17
N GLY A 260 4.06 -17.43 -1.12
CA GLY A 260 5.00 -17.95 -2.10
C GLY A 260 6.06 -16.91 -2.42
N TYR A 261 6.05 -16.38 -3.65
CA TYR A 261 6.99 -15.35 -4.10
C TYR A 261 6.61 -13.96 -3.58
N VAL A 262 7.55 -13.23 -3.06
CA VAL A 262 7.37 -11.85 -2.60
C VAL A 262 8.01 -10.89 -3.61
N LEU A 263 7.18 -10.10 -4.29
CA LEU A 263 7.61 -9.07 -5.24
C LEU A 263 7.59 -7.70 -4.56
N GLY A 264 8.77 -7.09 -4.44
CA GLY A 264 8.92 -5.72 -3.96
C GLY A 264 8.83 -4.72 -5.11
N ILE A 265 7.98 -3.71 -4.99
CA ILE A 265 7.93 -2.63 -5.98
C ILE A 265 8.75 -1.46 -5.48
N CYS A 266 9.69 -0.96 -6.28
CA CYS A 266 10.45 0.24 -5.99
C CYS A 266 10.59 1.13 -7.23
N LYS A 267 10.70 2.44 -7.03
CA LYS A 267 11.07 3.39 -8.09
C LYS A 267 12.57 3.40 -8.28
N ALA A 268 13.03 3.74 -9.46
CA ALA A 268 14.45 4.02 -9.74
C ALA A 268 15.00 5.27 -9.00
N TYR A 269 14.15 5.97 -8.28
CA TYR A 269 14.47 7.06 -7.35
C TYR A 269 13.53 6.94 -6.14
N THR A 270 13.57 7.88 -5.20
CA THR A 270 12.75 7.80 -3.99
C THR A 270 11.76 8.95 -3.93
N THR A 271 10.53 8.67 -3.47
CA THR A 271 9.54 9.70 -3.17
C THR A 271 8.89 9.47 -1.82
N ARG A 272 8.46 10.56 -1.18
CA ARG A 272 7.71 10.51 0.06
C ARG A 272 6.58 11.53 0.06
N VAL A 273 5.43 11.14 0.61
CA VAL A 273 4.32 12.05 0.92
C VAL A 273 4.31 12.32 2.42
N GLY A 274 4.03 13.58 2.80
CA GLY A 274 3.91 13.97 4.21
C GLY A 274 5.24 14.21 4.91
N GLU A 275 5.15 14.25 6.23
CA GLU A 275 6.25 14.57 7.12
C GLU A 275 7.17 13.35 7.37
N GLY A 276 8.22 13.58 8.15
CA GLY A 276 9.15 12.56 8.60
C GLY A 276 10.47 12.50 7.82
N PRO A 277 11.39 11.62 8.21
CA PRO A 277 12.74 11.56 7.68
C PRO A 277 12.77 11.13 6.22
N PHE A 278 13.66 11.74 5.45
CA PHE A 278 13.94 11.39 4.06
C PHE A 278 15.43 11.66 3.76
N PRO A 279 16.32 10.73 4.10
CA PRO A 279 17.75 10.96 4.03
C PRO A 279 18.28 11.42 2.68
N THR A 280 17.71 10.89 1.60
CA THR A 280 18.15 11.20 0.22
C THR A 280 17.36 12.32 -0.47
N GLU A 281 16.49 13.04 0.26
CA GLU A 281 15.68 14.13 -0.29
C GLU A 281 16.55 15.18 -0.99
N GLN A 282 16.09 15.64 -2.15
CA GLN A 282 16.74 16.65 -2.94
C GLN A 282 15.86 17.91 -3.00
N GLN A 283 16.23 18.93 -2.21
CA GLN A 283 15.54 20.23 -2.18
C GLN A 283 16.17 21.23 -3.17
N ASN A 284 16.56 20.75 -4.35
CA ASN A 284 17.28 21.47 -5.37
C ASN A 284 16.70 21.19 -6.77
N GLU A 285 17.43 21.55 -7.83
CA GLU A 285 17.05 21.30 -9.23
C GLU A 285 16.76 19.82 -9.52
N VAL A 286 17.55 18.92 -8.94
CA VAL A 286 17.36 17.47 -9.12
C VAL A 286 16.00 17.04 -8.60
N GLY A 287 15.65 17.42 -7.37
CA GLY A 287 14.34 17.07 -6.78
C GLY A 287 13.18 17.63 -7.59
N ARG A 288 13.31 18.86 -8.11
CA ARG A 288 12.31 19.47 -9.00
C ARG A 288 12.18 18.68 -10.30
N THR A 289 13.28 18.35 -10.95
CA THR A 289 13.30 17.58 -12.20
C THR A 289 12.65 16.20 -12.02
N LEU A 290 12.99 15.47 -10.95
CA LEU A 290 12.36 14.19 -10.62
C LEU A 290 10.85 14.34 -10.40
N GLY A 291 10.44 15.38 -9.68
CA GLY A 291 9.03 15.67 -9.39
C GLY A 291 8.21 15.97 -10.65
N GLU A 292 8.73 16.84 -11.51
CA GLU A 292 8.05 17.27 -12.75
C GLU A 292 7.99 16.13 -13.77
N ARG A 293 9.12 15.51 -14.11
CA ARG A 293 9.19 14.40 -15.06
C ARG A 293 8.37 13.19 -14.56
N GLY A 294 8.50 12.87 -13.28
CA GLY A 294 7.78 11.77 -12.65
C GLY A 294 6.29 12.06 -12.40
N ARG A 295 5.82 13.30 -12.61
CA ARG A 295 4.48 13.77 -12.25
C ARG A 295 4.14 13.38 -10.81
N GLU A 296 5.07 13.68 -9.90
CA GLU A 296 4.97 13.28 -8.51
C GLU A 296 4.03 14.17 -7.71
N PHE A 297 2.73 13.97 -7.93
CA PHE A 297 1.63 14.64 -7.23
C PHE A 297 0.69 13.58 -6.64
N GLY A 298 0.15 13.86 -5.46
CA GLY A 298 -0.83 12.99 -4.83
C GLY A 298 -2.13 12.93 -5.64
N VAL A 299 -2.56 11.71 -6.01
CA VAL A 299 -3.76 11.49 -6.84
C VAL A 299 -5.03 12.07 -6.20
N VAL A 300 -5.12 12.04 -4.86
CA VAL A 300 -6.28 12.51 -4.11
C VAL A 300 -6.13 13.97 -3.65
N THR A 301 -4.94 14.36 -3.24
CA THR A 301 -4.69 15.66 -2.60
C THR A 301 -4.08 16.70 -3.52
N GLY A 302 -3.54 16.29 -4.67
CA GLY A 302 -2.78 17.17 -5.57
C GLY A 302 -1.46 17.70 -4.98
N ARG A 303 -1.08 17.29 -3.75
CA ARG A 303 0.16 17.75 -3.11
C ARG A 303 1.38 17.21 -3.86
N PRO A 304 2.44 18.05 -4.06
CA PRO A 304 3.70 17.56 -4.58
C PRO A 304 4.31 16.54 -3.60
N ARG A 305 4.88 15.48 -4.15
CA ARG A 305 5.69 14.53 -3.39
C ARG A 305 7.09 15.06 -3.26
N ARG A 306 7.70 14.85 -2.09
CA ARG A 306 9.14 15.04 -1.88
C ARG A 306 9.89 14.02 -2.73
N CYS A 307 10.96 14.42 -3.41
CA CYS A 307 11.72 13.57 -4.31
C CYS A 307 13.18 13.53 -3.90
N GLY A 308 13.84 12.40 -4.12
CA GLY A 308 15.26 12.21 -3.82
C GLY A 308 15.86 11.06 -4.59
N TRP A 309 17.18 10.91 -4.48
CA TRP A 309 17.92 9.82 -5.11
C TRP A 309 17.52 8.44 -4.57
N PHE A 310 17.81 7.40 -5.33
CA PHE A 310 17.57 6.02 -4.90
C PHE A 310 18.36 5.71 -3.63
N ASP A 311 17.66 5.14 -2.64
CA ASP A 311 18.23 4.78 -1.35
C ASP A 311 18.35 3.26 -1.24
N ALA A 312 19.55 2.75 -1.55
CA ALA A 312 19.79 1.31 -1.51
C ALA A 312 19.82 0.76 -0.09
N VAL A 313 20.12 1.59 0.92
CA VAL A 313 20.09 1.17 2.34
C VAL A 313 18.67 0.83 2.76
N LEU A 314 17.72 1.74 2.49
CA LEU A 314 16.31 1.54 2.81
C LEU A 314 15.71 0.36 2.06
N VAL A 315 15.96 0.25 0.74
CA VAL A 315 15.41 -0.85 -0.06
C VAL A 315 16.00 -2.19 0.40
N ARG A 316 17.31 -2.26 0.69
CA ARG A 316 17.95 -3.47 1.25
C ARG A 316 17.34 -3.86 2.60
N GLN A 317 17.04 -2.88 3.46
CA GLN A 317 16.36 -3.12 4.74
C GLN A 317 14.96 -3.70 4.52
N THR A 318 14.18 -3.14 3.58
CA THR A 318 12.84 -3.66 3.28
C THR A 318 12.86 -5.03 2.60
N VAL A 319 13.86 -5.32 1.76
CA VAL A 319 14.07 -6.66 1.21
C VAL A 319 14.20 -7.69 2.33
N ARG A 320 15.01 -7.38 3.35
CA ARG A 320 15.23 -8.30 4.48
C ARG A 320 14.00 -8.43 5.39
N THR A 321 13.34 -7.32 5.72
CA THR A 321 12.18 -7.32 6.64
C THR A 321 10.91 -7.88 6.01
N SER A 322 10.76 -7.78 4.68
CA SER A 322 9.62 -8.33 3.96
C SER A 322 9.90 -9.68 3.30
N GLY A 323 11.17 -10.15 3.27
CA GLY A 323 11.54 -11.38 2.58
C GLY A 323 11.29 -11.29 1.07
N ILE A 324 11.70 -10.17 0.44
CA ILE A 324 11.48 -9.94 -0.99
C ILE A 324 12.42 -10.84 -1.81
N ASP A 325 11.84 -11.61 -2.73
CA ASP A 325 12.55 -12.53 -3.62
C ASP A 325 12.99 -11.84 -4.92
N GLY A 326 12.27 -10.82 -5.36
CA GLY A 326 12.61 -10.03 -6.53
C GLY A 326 11.97 -8.65 -6.52
N LEU A 327 12.57 -7.73 -7.27
CA LEU A 327 12.12 -6.35 -7.39
C LEU A 327 11.45 -6.08 -8.74
N ALA A 328 10.37 -5.31 -8.70
CA ALA A 328 9.88 -4.59 -9.87
C ALA A 328 10.35 -3.13 -9.78
N LEU A 329 11.33 -2.79 -10.60
CA LEU A 329 11.86 -1.43 -10.68
C LEU A 329 11.01 -0.60 -11.64
N THR A 330 10.47 0.52 -11.16
CA THR A 330 9.56 1.37 -11.92
C THR A 330 10.16 2.73 -12.21
N LYS A 331 9.64 3.42 -13.23
CA LYS A 331 9.98 4.80 -13.56
C LYS A 331 11.48 5.02 -13.87
N LEU A 332 12.10 4.07 -14.55
CA LEU A 332 13.49 4.21 -15.01
C LEU A 332 13.61 5.40 -15.97
N ASP A 333 12.62 5.61 -16.83
CA ASP A 333 12.50 6.69 -17.81
C ASP A 333 12.62 8.11 -17.22
N ILE A 334 12.34 8.27 -15.93
CA ILE A 334 12.45 9.57 -15.26
C ILE A 334 13.91 10.00 -15.06
N LEU A 335 14.83 9.04 -15.08
CA LEU A 335 16.27 9.28 -14.97
C LEU A 335 16.94 9.58 -16.31
N ASP A 336 16.24 9.49 -17.44
CA ASP A 336 16.76 9.82 -18.76
C ASP A 336 17.28 11.28 -18.79
N GLY A 337 18.42 11.50 -19.41
CA GLY A 337 19.03 12.82 -19.57
C GLY A 337 19.72 13.41 -18.33
N PHE A 338 19.97 12.62 -17.30
CA PHE A 338 20.95 12.97 -16.26
C PHE A 338 22.34 12.56 -16.70
N ASP A 339 23.33 13.43 -16.50
CA ASP A 339 24.74 13.11 -16.75
C ASP A 339 25.31 12.18 -15.68
N GLU A 340 24.90 12.43 -14.43
CA GLU A 340 25.29 11.67 -13.25
C GLU A 340 24.06 11.39 -12.39
N ILE A 341 24.02 10.17 -11.84
CA ILE A 341 22.98 9.71 -10.92
C ILE A 341 23.64 9.31 -9.62
N GLN A 342 23.09 9.75 -8.50
CA GLN A 342 23.60 9.36 -7.20
C GLN A 342 22.73 8.25 -6.59
N VAL A 343 23.40 7.27 -5.96
CA VAL A 343 22.76 6.17 -5.24
C VAL A 343 23.27 6.19 -3.81
N CYS A 344 22.38 6.24 -2.83
CA CYS A 344 22.77 6.15 -1.43
C CYS A 344 23.13 4.71 -1.08
N ILE A 345 24.39 4.51 -0.66
CA ILE A 345 24.97 3.20 -0.35
C ILE A 345 25.14 2.94 1.15
N GLY A 346 25.13 3.98 1.96
CA GLY A 346 25.32 3.94 3.41
C GLY A 346 24.85 5.24 4.06
N TYR A 347 24.89 5.29 5.38
CA TYR A 347 24.64 6.51 6.15
C TYR A 347 25.82 6.82 7.08
N ARG A 348 25.98 8.09 7.41
CA ARG A 348 26.83 8.55 8.52
C ARG A 348 25.93 9.05 9.65
N LEU A 349 26.15 8.54 10.86
CA LEU A 349 25.47 8.97 12.09
C LEU A 349 26.53 9.23 13.17
N ASP A 350 26.58 10.46 13.68
CA ASP A 350 27.53 10.89 14.72
C ASP A 350 28.99 10.49 14.37
N GLY A 351 29.37 10.66 13.08
CA GLY A 351 30.71 10.37 12.56
C GLY A 351 30.99 8.88 12.25
N ARG A 352 30.04 7.98 12.49
CA ARG A 352 30.18 6.54 12.18
C ARG A 352 29.35 6.16 10.95
N GLU A 353 29.90 5.31 10.12
CA GLU A 353 29.17 4.72 8.99
C GLU A 353 28.28 3.58 9.47
N ILE A 354 27.03 3.57 8.99
CA ILE A 354 26.03 2.54 9.26
C ILE A 354 25.33 2.14 7.95
N ASP A 355 24.83 0.90 7.90
CA ASP A 355 24.21 0.29 6.72
C ASP A 355 22.71 0.00 6.92
N TYR A 356 22.06 0.69 7.85
CA TYR A 356 20.65 0.60 8.16
C TYR A 356 20.11 1.96 8.62
N LEU A 357 18.80 2.18 8.50
CA LEU A 357 18.14 3.34 9.10
C LEU A 357 17.79 3.03 10.57
N PRO A 358 18.28 3.82 11.55
CA PRO A 358 17.94 3.64 12.95
C PRO A 358 16.43 3.76 13.22
N ALA A 359 15.91 3.06 14.23
CA ALA A 359 14.50 3.15 14.59
C ALA A 359 14.15 4.46 15.33
N SER A 360 15.11 5.08 16.01
CA SER A 360 14.89 6.33 16.76
C SER A 360 14.67 7.50 15.81
N GLU A 361 13.56 8.23 15.97
CA GLU A 361 13.25 9.46 15.21
C GLU A 361 14.40 10.48 15.27
N HIS A 362 14.98 10.68 16.48
CA HIS A 362 16.10 11.57 16.68
C HIS A 362 17.35 11.15 15.87
N ALA A 363 17.62 9.85 15.79
CA ALA A 363 18.73 9.33 15.00
C ALA A 363 18.41 9.42 13.49
N GLN A 364 17.18 9.12 13.09
CA GLN A 364 16.73 9.24 11.69
C GLN A 364 16.87 10.67 11.15
N ALA A 365 16.63 11.68 12.00
CA ALA A 365 16.78 13.08 11.63
C ALA A 365 18.24 13.53 11.45
N LYS A 366 19.22 12.74 11.95
CA LYS A 366 20.64 13.06 11.91
C LYS A 366 21.46 12.27 10.90
N VAL A 367 20.87 11.23 10.29
CA VAL A 367 21.62 10.45 9.30
C VAL A 367 21.93 11.29 8.08
N GLU A 368 23.18 11.19 7.64
CA GLU A 368 23.67 11.81 6.42
C GLU A 368 23.91 10.72 5.37
N PRO A 369 23.33 10.83 4.15
CA PRO A 369 23.51 9.81 3.12
C PRO A 369 24.95 9.82 2.58
N ILE A 370 25.50 8.64 2.36
CA ILE A 370 26.76 8.41 1.66
C ILE A 370 26.39 7.97 0.25
N TYR A 371 26.84 8.74 -0.74
CA TYR A 371 26.52 8.50 -2.14
C TYR A 371 27.64 7.86 -2.92
N GLU A 372 27.27 6.97 -3.84
CA GLU A 372 28.04 6.55 -4.98
C GLU A 372 27.49 7.25 -6.22
N THR A 373 28.35 7.84 -7.03
CA THR A 373 27.98 8.46 -8.31
C THR A 373 28.13 7.44 -9.43
N VAL A 374 27.08 7.24 -10.19
CA VAL A 374 27.09 6.42 -11.41
C VAL A 374 26.84 7.29 -12.63
N ALA A 375 27.41 6.93 -13.77
CA ALA A 375 27.17 7.64 -15.01
C ALA A 375 25.70 7.50 -15.43
N GLY A 376 25.09 8.61 -15.79
CA GLY A 376 23.74 8.64 -16.38
C GLY A 376 23.75 8.29 -17.87
N TRP A 377 22.65 8.55 -18.53
CA TRP A 377 22.47 8.28 -19.97
C TRP A 377 21.60 9.34 -20.63
N GLN A 378 21.82 9.56 -21.92
CA GLN A 378 21.10 10.58 -22.69
C GLN A 378 20.02 9.97 -23.60
N GLU A 379 20.18 8.72 -24.00
CA GLU A 379 19.22 8.01 -24.83
C GLU A 379 17.98 7.64 -24.01
N PRO A 380 16.77 7.74 -24.59
CA PRO A 380 15.55 7.45 -23.87
C PRO A 380 15.41 5.95 -23.53
N THR A 381 15.04 5.66 -22.29
CA THR A 381 14.64 4.32 -21.85
C THR A 381 13.12 4.11 -21.98
N ALA A 382 12.37 5.20 -22.15
CA ALA A 382 10.93 5.16 -22.29
C ALA A 382 10.49 4.23 -23.41
N LYS A 383 9.51 3.34 -23.12
CA LYS A 383 8.96 2.35 -24.05
C LYS A 383 9.89 1.19 -24.43
N ALA A 384 11.05 1.05 -23.80
CA ALA A 384 11.86 -0.15 -23.97
C ALA A 384 11.07 -1.40 -23.49
N ARG A 385 11.12 -2.47 -24.28
CA ARG A 385 10.41 -3.74 -24.02
C ARG A 385 11.35 -4.94 -23.93
N SER A 386 12.62 -4.72 -24.15
CA SER A 386 13.68 -5.71 -23.99
C SER A 386 14.95 -5.06 -23.44
N TRP A 387 15.85 -5.87 -22.88
CA TRP A 387 17.16 -5.39 -22.45
C TRP A 387 17.99 -4.75 -23.58
N ALA A 388 17.80 -5.24 -24.80
CA ALA A 388 18.52 -4.72 -25.96
C ALA A 388 18.11 -3.29 -26.35
N ASP A 389 16.94 -2.85 -25.90
CA ASP A 389 16.43 -1.50 -26.15
C ASP A 389 17.00 -0.46 -25.17
N LEU A 390 17.69 -0.91 -24.09
CA LEU A 390 18.18 -0.03 -23.05
C LEU A 390 19.60 0.46 -23.33
N PRO A 391 19.91 1.74 -23.03
CA PRO A 391 21.27 2.23 -23.01
C PRO A 391 22.16 1.43 -22.07
N ALA A 392 23.42 1.26 -22.43
CA ALA A 392 24.37 0.48 -21.62
C ALA A 392 24.51 1.01 -20.18
N GLN A 393 24.45 2.34 -20.00
CA GLN A 393 24.53 2.93 -18.67
C GLN A 393 23.25 2.68 -17.84
N ALA A 394 22.08 2.68 -18.46
CA ALA A 394 20.83 2.29 -17.78
C ALA A 394 20.88 0.83 -17.30
N ILE A 395 21.41 -0.08 -18.11
CA ILE A 395 21.65 -1.48 -17.72
C ILE A 395 22.61 -1.55 -16.54
N LYS A 396 23.73 -0.81 -16.57
CA LYS A 396 24.69 -0.77 -15.45
C LYS A 396 24.06 -0.23 -14.17
N TYR A 397 23.21 0.81 -14.28
CA TYR A 397 22.46 1.33 -13.14
C TYR A 397 21.58 0.26 -12.52
N VAL A 398 20.77 -0.44 -13.31
CA VAL A 398 19.89 -1.51 -12.80
C VAL A 398 20.71 -2.61 -12.14
N ARG A 399 21.81 -3.06 -12.76
CA ARG A 399 22.70 -4.08 -12.17
C ARG A 399 23.34 -3.59 -10.87
N ARG A 400 23.72 -2.32 -10.81
CA ARG A 400 24.28 -1.75 -9.58
C ARG A 400 23.24 -1.68 -8.45
N VAL A 401 21.98 -1.37 -8.76
CA VAL A 401 20.88 -1.44 -7.79
C VAL A 401 20.72 -2.86 -7.26
N GLU A 402 20.71 -3.89 -8.12
CA GLU A 402 20.63 -5.31 -7.71
C GLU A 402 21.78 -5.68 -6.74
N GLU A 403 23.01 -5.32 -7.05
CA GLU A 403 24.19 -5.58 -6.21
C GLU A 403 24.08 -4.92 -4.85
N LEU A 404 23.72 -3.63 -4.81
CA LEU A 404 23.64 -2.83 -3.58
C LEU A 404 22.51 -3.30 -2.66
N VAL A 405 21.39 -3.71 -3.24
CA VAL A 405 20.21 -4.16 -2.49
C VAL A 405 20.27 -5.64 -2.14
N GLY A 406 21.03 -6.44 -2.92
CA GLY A 406 21.15 -7.88 -2.75
C GLY A 406 19.87 -8.65 -3.17
N CYS A 407 19.15 -8.12 -4.17
CA CYS A 407 17.90 -8.70 -4.66
C CYS A 407 17.79 -8.47 -6.18
N PRO A 408 17.41 -9.49 -6.98
CA PRO A 408 17.31 -9.34 -8.43
C PRO A 408 16.15 -8.43 -8.83
N VAL A 409 16.32 -7.66 -9.90
CA VAL A 409 15.24 -6.94 -10.58
C VAL A 409 14.60 -7.93 -11.56
N THR A 410 13.40 -8.38 -11.26
CA THR A 410 12.67 -9.39 -12.06
C THR A 410 11.64 -8.78 -13.01
N LEU A 411 11.30 -7.52 -12.79
CA LEU A 411 10.43 -6.70 -13.64
C LEU A 411 11.02 -5.28 -13.74
N LEU A 412 11.05 -4.73 -14.95
CA LEU A 412 11.49 -3.35 -15.18
C LEU A 412 10.42 -2.60 -15.96
N SER A 413 9.86 -1.55 -15.37
CA SER A 413 8.87 -0.68 -16.00
C SER A 413 9.53 0.58 -16.56
N THR A 414 9.39 0.80 -17.85
CA THR A 414 10.06 1.86 -18.61
C THR A 414 9.13 2.99 -19.03
N SER A 415 7.82 2.89 -18.74
CA SER A 415 6.82 3.95 -18.95
C SER A 415 5.56 3.68 -18.13
N PRO A 416 4.58 4.59 -18.08
CA PRO A 416 3.27 4.33 -17.45
C PRO A 416 2.46 3.23 -18.12
N GLU A 417 2.65 2.99 -19.43
CA GLU A 417 1.88 2.02 -20.20
C GLU A 417 2.18 0.59 -19.78
N ARG A 418 1.14 -0.24 -19.73
CA ARG A 418 1.24 -1.63 -19.29
C ARG A 418 2.25 -2.45 -20.09
N GLU A 419 2.22 -2.30 -21.43
CA GLU A 419 3.06 -3.05 -22.36
C GLU A 419 4.57 -2.70 -22.26
N ASP A 420 4.87 -1.55 -21.67
CA ASP A 420 6.24 -1.08 -21.54
C ASP A 420 6.85 -1.60 -20.23
N THR A 421 6.93 -2.94 -20.17
CA THR A 421 7.47 -3.69 -19.02
C THR A 421 8.37 -4.81 -19.56
N ILE A 422 9.61 -4.84 -19.10
CA ILE A 422 10.57 -5.92 -19.38
C ILE A 422 10.44 -6.96 -18.27
N LEU A 423 9.98 -8.17 -18.65
CA LEU A 423 9.86 -9.30 -17.74
C LEU A 423 11.12 -10.16 -17.83
N MET A 424 11.80 -10.36 -16.70
CA MET A 424 12.98 -11.24 -16.60
C MET A 424 12.63 -12.55 -15.92
N GLN A 425 11.71 -12.52 -14.97
CA GLN A 425 11.25 -13.71 -14.26
C GLN A 425 9.77 -13.56 -13.89
N ASN A 426 8.97 -14.57 -14.21
CA ASN A 426 7.55 -14.55 -13.85
C ASN A 426 7.36 -14.99 -12.39
N PRO A 427 6.83 -14.14 -11.50
CA PRO A 427 6.64 -14.48 -10.10
C PRO A 427 5.72 -15.69 -9.83
N PHE A 428 4.83 -16.04 -10.77
CA PHE A 428 3.94 -17.19 -10.64
C PHE A 428 4.55 -18.53 -11.11
N GLU A 429 5.74 -18.49 -11.72
CA GLU A 429 6.42 -19.66 -12.30
C GLU A 429 7.63 -20.12 -11.50
N THR A 430 7.86 -19.50 -10.33
CA THR A 430 8.97 -19.79 -9.43
C THR A 430 8.63 -20.87 -8.39
#